data_c9428215cd46161af6802b557a4e22ec
#
_entry.id   c9428215cd46161af6802b557a4e22ec
#
_cell.length_a   1.000
_cell.length_b   1.000
_cell.length_c   1.000
_cell.angle_alpha   90.00
_cell.angle_beta   90.00
_cell.angle_gamma   90.00
#
_symmetry.space_group_name_H-M   'P 1'
#
loop_
_entity.id
_entity.type
_entity.pdbx_description
1 polymer ?
#
loop_
_entity_poly.entity_id
_entity_poly.type
_entity_poly.pdbx_seq_one_letter_code
_entity_poly.pdbx_strand_id
1 'polypeptide(L)'
;MKGIILIATLLGAISVAAAQENTVPAAKQRHSATQMPLRLLPARLPRTRPPQPMGIPEQYGAPQEAYAGFPERSSAAPTAPSACQARLEKIATFKPLPVLSGPGECGATDAVLLDSVLLDGQTAAPLTPPATLRCTMAEAVADWVREDVAPAALKLGSPLRGVDNFDSYECRGRNRVRGATLSEHGRANALDVRGIRLANGEMLRLTDVNAAKAWRETMRASACARFSTVLGPGSDGNHEDHIHLDLAERRGGYKTCEWDVREPVKQAEKSEPSVESGSAKLEEIPLPRPRPVANAADEAQVRGKRARSQLIR
;
A
#
# COMPACT_ATOMS: atom_id res chain seq x y z
N MET A 1 -22.60 70.66 26.17
CA MET A 1 -23.38 70.32 24.99
C MET A 1 -23.61 68.81 24.96
N LYS A 2 -24.86 68.38 25.18
CA LYS A 2 -25.25 66.98 25.39
C LYS A 2 -25.60 66.39 24.04
N GLY A 3 -24.84 65.38 23.56
CA GLY A 3 -25.15 64.59 22.36
C GLY A 3 -25.86 63.30 22.74
N ILE A 4 -27.11 63.14 22.36
CA ILE A 4 -27.96 61.95 22.55
C ILE A 4 -27.72 61.03 21.37
N ILE A 5 -27.27 59.80 21.62
CA ILE A 5 -27.15 58.73 20.64
C ILE A 5 -28.43 57.87 20.73
N LEU A 6 -29.24 57.91 19.69
CA LEU A 6 -30.38 57.01 19.49
C LEU A 6 -29.88 55.61 19.06
N ILE A 7 -30.25 54.58 19.84
CA ILE A 7 -30.06 53.18 19.49
C ILE A 7 -31.36 52.71 18.83
N ALA A 8 -31.30 52.41 17.52
CA ALA A 8 -32.40 51.77 16.81
C ALA A 8 -32.31 50.25 16.94
N THR A 9 -33.27 49.64 17.62
CA THR A 9 -33.43 48.19 17.74
C THR A 9 -34.19 47.68 16.51
N LEU A 10 -33.53 46.90 15.66
CA LEU A 10 -34.17 46.16 14.54
C LEU A 10 -34.62 44.78 15.09
N LEU A 11 -35.93 44.60 15.23
CA LEU A 11 -36.53 43.28 15.44
C LEU A 11 -36.64 42.56 14.10
N GLY A 12 -35.81 41.54 13.88
CA GLY A 12 -35.91 40.62 12.75
C GLY A 12 -36.89 39.48 13.07
N ALA A 13 -37.97 39.36 12.32
CA ALA A 13 -38.93 38.28 12.40
C ALA A 13 -38.31 36.95 11.90
N ILE A 14 -38.31 35.95 12.76
CA ILE A 14 -37.91 34.57 12.41
C ILE A 14 -39.13 33.87 11.82
N SER A 15 -39.15 33.63 10.50
CA SER A 15 -40.10 32.75 9.82
C SER A 15 -39.71 31.28 10.05
N VAL A 16 -40.52 30.55 10.79
CA VAL A 16 -40.44 29.12 10.91
C VAL A 16 -41.10 28.48 9.70
N ALA A 17 -40.32 27.90 8.79
CA ALA A 17 -40.83 27.09 7.70
C ALA A 17 -41.11 25.67 8.23
N ALA A 18 -42.36 25.26 8.17
CA ALA A 18 -42.81 23.90 8.52
C ALA A 18 -42.29 22.89 7.48
N ALA A 19 -41.58 21.88 7.93
CA ALA A 19 -41.17 20.75 7.10
C ALA A 19 -42.36 19.84 6.86
N GLN A 20 -42.75 19.65 5.58
CA GLN A 20 -43.73 18.64 5.16
C GLN A 20 -43.05 17.26 5.15
N GLU A 21 -43.53 16.35 5.97
CA GLU A 21 -43.18 14.95 5.92
C GLU A 21 -43.83 14.29 4.68
N ASN A 22 -42.97 13.92 3.72
CA ASN A 22 -43.36 13.07 2.59
C ASN A 22 -43.32 11.59 3.05
N THR A 23 -44.47 11.06 3.39
CA THR A 23 -44.67 9.63 3.61
C THR A 23 -44.72 8.88 2.28
N VAL A 24 -43.72 8.05 2.03
CA VAL A 24 -43.65 7.11 0.90
C VAL A 24 -44.44 5.85 1.28
N PRO A 25 -45.40 5.37 0.48
CA PRO A 25 -46.13 4.14 0.79
C PRO A 25 -45.25 2.90 0.60
N ALA A 26 -45.27 2.00 1.59
CA ALA A 26 -44.58 0.72 1.56
C ALA A 26 -45.15 -0.22 0.47
N ALA A 27 -44.39 -0.51 -0.55
CA ALA A 27 -44.69 -1.53 -1.54
C ALA A 27 -44.48 -2.92 -0.94
N LYS A 28 -45.54 -3.71 -0.83
CA LYS A 28 -45.50 -5.14 -0.48
C LYS A 28 -44.78 -5.93 -1.54
N GLN A 29 -43.52 -6.29 -1.32
CA GLN A 29 -42.82 -7.30 -2.13
C GLN A 29 -43.29 -8.69 -1.70
N ARG A 30 -44.02 -9.38 -2.58
CA ARG A 30 -44.31 -10.81 -2.48
C ARG A 30 -43.03 -11.57 -2.87
N HIS A 31 -42.39 -12.23 -1.92
CA HIS A 31 -41.31 -13.19 -2.20
C HIS A 31 -41.93 -14.47 -2.79
N SER A 32 -41.72 -14.64 -4.08
CA SER A 32 -41.94 -15.95 -4.74
C SER A 32 -40.73 -16.82 -4.43
N ALA A 33 -40.93 -17.87 -3.64
CA ALA A 33 -39.91 -18.87 -3.37
C ALA A 33 -39.70 -19.74 -4.61
N THR A 34 -38.71 -19.43 -5.41
CA THR A 34 -38.24 -20.32 -6.47
C THR A 34 -37.33 -21.37 -5.83
N GLN A 35 -37.79 -22.61 -5.82
CA GLN A 35 -37.02 -23.77 -5.35
C GLN A 35 -35.77 -23.93 -6.26
N MET A 36 -34.59 -23.79 -5.67
CA MET A 36 -33.33 -24.17 -6.31
C MET A 36 -33.17 -25.69 -6.32
N PRO A 37 -32.73 -26.31 -7.43
CA PRO A 37 -32.45 -27.74 -7.47
C PRO A 37 -31.28 -28.09 -6.55
N LEU A 38 -31.43 -29.18 -5.77
CA LEU A 38 -30.37 -29.77 -4.96
C LEU A 38 -29.12 -30.05 -5.83
N ARG A 39 -28.04 -29.26 -5.64
CA ARG A 39 -26.73 -29.63 -6.14
C ARG A 39 -26.19 -30.79 -5.30
N LEU A 40 -25.97 -31.92 -5.94
CA LEU A 40 -25.22 -33.05 -5.41
C LEU A 40 -23.85 -32.56 -4.93
N LEU A 41 -23.59 -32.70 -3.64
CA LEU A 41 -22.27 -32.45 -3.05
C LEU A 41 -21.28 -33.46 -3.61
N PRO A 42 -20.08 -33.05 -4.02
CA PRO A 42 -19.03 -34.00 -4.43
C PRO A 42 -18.62 -34.87 -3.24
N ALA A 43 -18.44 -36.16 -3.53
CA ALA A 43 -18.02 -37.17 -2.56
C ALA A 43 -16.76 -36.71 -1.81
N ARG A 44 -16.78 -36.87 -0.48
CA ARG A 44 -15.63 -36.61 0.38
C ARG A 44 -14.44 -37.46 -0.07
N LEU A 45 -13.36 -36.83 -0.49
CA LEU A 45 -12.07 -37.49 -0.65
C LEU A 45 -11.62 -38.09 0.69
N PRO A 46 -11.02 -39.27 0.71
CA PRO A 46 -10.50 -39.86 1.93
C PRO A 46 -9.44 -38.95 2.55
N ARG A 47 -9.59 -38.64 3.84
CA ARG A 47 -8.59 -37.90 4.60
C ARG A 47 -7.30 -38.75 4.67
N THR A 48 -6.27 -38.31 3.99
CA THR A 48 -4.93 -38.84 4.22
C THR A 48 -4.49 -38.50 5.63
N ARG A 49 -4.15 -39.54 6.41
CA ARG A 49 -3.62 -39.41 7.77
C ARG A 49 -2.31 -38.60 7.68
N PRO A 50 -2.10 -37.58 8.53
CA PRO A 50 -0.82 -36.89 8.55
C PRO A 50 0.29 -37.89 8.92
N PRO A 51 1.51 -37.79 8.34
CA PRO A 51 2.61 -38.66 8.66
C PRO A 51 2.90 -38.54 10.15
N GLN A 52 3.01 -39.72 10.82
CA GLN A 52 3.45 -39.81 12.21
C GLN A 52 4.90 -39.36 12.28
N PRO A 53 5.29 -38.57 13.29
CA PRO A 53 6.70 -38.27 13.50
C PRO A 53 7.46 -39.58 13.73
N MET A 54 8.47 -39.83 12.91
CA MET A 54 9.38 -40.95 13.11
C MET A 54 10.06 -40.77 14.46
N GLY A 55 9.88 -41.76 15.33
CA GLY A 55 10.54 -41.81 16.65
C GLY A 55 12.05 -41.69 16.47
N ILE A 56 12.66 -40.73 17.14
CA ILE A 56 14.10 -40.60 17.28
C ILE A 56 14.55 -41.84 18.11
N PRO A 57 15.55 -42.61 17.67
CA PRO A 57 16.08 -43.71 18.48
C PRO A 57 16.67 -43.17 19.79
N GLU A 58 16.17 -43.66 20.88
CA GLU A 58 16.60 -43.38 22.25
C GLU A 58 17.94 -44.09 22.55
N GLN A 59 19.03 -43.62 21.93
CA GLN A 59 20.38 -44.06 22.20
C GLN A 59 21.41 -42.96 21.92
N TYR A 60 21.34 -41.87 22.66
CA TYR A 60 22.50 -41.06 23.04
C TYR A 60 22.22 -40.50 24.43
N GLY A 61 22.71 -41.19 25.44
CA GLY A 61 22.86 -40.65 26.78
C GLY A 61 23.74 -39.42 26.71
N ALA A 62 23.11 -38.23 26.72
CA ALA A 62 23.83 -36.99 26.90
C ALA A 62 24.32 -36.90 28.35
N PRO A 63 25.58 -36.51 28.60
CA PRO A 63 26.05 -36.21 29.94
C PRO A 63 25.19 -35.06 30.50
N GLN A 64 24.61 -35.28 31.68
CA GLN A 64 24.04 -34.19 32.49
C GLN A 64 25.20 -33.37 33.05
N GLU A 65 25.84 -32.57 32.26
CA GLU A 65 26.71 -31.52 32.75
C GLU A 65 25.91 -30.21 32.80
N ALA A 66 25.59 -29.85 34.03
CA ALA A 66 25.38 -28.52 34.56
C ALA A 66 25.12 -27.40 33.52
N TYR A 67 23.87 -27.14 33.24
CA TYR A 67 23.46 -25.81 32.85
C TYR A 67 23.60 -24.86 34.06
N ALA A 68 24.86 -24.55 34.38
CA ALA A 68 25.16 -23.48 35.30
C ALA A 68 24.73 -22.15 34.59
N GLY A 69 23.62 -21.60 35.09
CA GLY A 69 23.32 -20.19 35.03
C GLY A 69 23.62 -19.51 33.70
N PHE A 70 22.65 -19.52 32.74
CA PHE A 70 22.52 -18.34 31.90
C PHE A 70 22.25 -17.16 32.86
N PRO A 71 23.07 -16.10 32.83
CA PRO A 71 22.75 -14.92 33.62
C PRO A 71 21.35 -14.53 33.22
N GLU A 72 20.44 -14.54 34.18
CA GLU A 72 19.13 -13.94 34.08
C GLU A 72 19.35 -12.60 33.42
N ARG A 73 18.83 -12.41 32.20
CA ARG A 73 18.95 -11.16 31.46
C ARG A 73 18.29 -10.14 32.37
N SER A 74 19.15 -9.43 33.12
CA SER A 74 18.74 -8.29 33.96
C SER A 74 17.69 -7.54 33.18
N SER A 75 16.46 -7.51 33.68
CA SER A 75 15.42 -6.63 33.19
C SER A 75 15.96 -5.21 33.41
N ALA A 76 16.64 -4.67 32.40
CA ALA A 76 17.08 -3.29 32.43
C ALA A 76 15.87 -2.46 32.81
N ALA A 77 15.99 -1.70 33.88
CA ALA A 77 14.95 -0.75 34.28
C ALA A 77 14.51 0.04 33.05
N PRO A 78 13.22 0.35 32.88
CA PRO A 78 12.76 1.08 31.72
C PRO A 78 13.60 2.33 31.55
N THR A 79 14.38 2.38 30.49
CA THR A 79 15.21 3.53 30.15
C THR A 79 14.26 4.71 29.94
N ALA A 80 14.56 5.87 30.53
CA ALA A 80 13.75 7.08 30.31
C ALA A 80 13.57 7.31 28.80
N PRO A 81 12.38 7.76 28.35
CA PRO A 81 12.13 8.01 26.93
C PRO A 81 13.17 8.99 26.37
N SER A 82 13.60 8.75 25.13
CA SER A 82 14.48 9.69 24.43
C SER A 82 13.76 11.03 24.20
N ALA A 83 14.52 12.08 23.93
CA ALA A 83 13.93 13.39 23.60
C ALA A 83 12.99 13.32 22.40
N CYS A 84 13.28 12.44 21.41
CA CYS A 84 12.40 12.17 20.28
C CYS A 84 11.12 11.46 20.73
N GLN A 85 11.21 10.42 21.52
CA GLN A 85 10.04 9.69 22.04
C GLN A 85 9.12 10.60 22.85
N ALA A 86 9.70 11.50 23.67
CA ALA A 86 8.92 12.49 24.44
C ALA A 86 8.16 13.50 23.56
N ARG A 87 8.66 13.81 22.35
CA ARG A 87 7.92 14.60 21.36
C ARG A 87 6.86 13.77 20.65
N LEU A 88 7.23 12.57 20.22
CA LEU A 88 6.34 11.65 19.50
C LEU A 88 5.10 11.27 20.33
N GLU A 89 5.26 11.09 21.66
CA GLU A 89 4.17 10.74 22.58
C GLU A 89 3.01 11.77 22.57
N LYS A 90 3.29 13.01 22.19
CA LYS A 90 2.27 14.08 22.10
C LYS A 90 1.41 13.97 20.83
N ILE A 91 1.90 13.26 19.82
CA ILE A 91 1.31 13.25 18.47
C ILE A 91 1.02 11.84 17.94
N ALA A 92 1.40 10.79 18.67
CA ALA A 92 1.23 9.41 18.21
C ALA A 92 1.11 8.44 19.39
N THR A 93 0.56 7.25 19.15
CA THR A 93 0.69 6.10 20.03
C THR A 93 1.71 5.14 19.44
N PHE A 94 2.60 4.66 20.28
CA PHE A 94 3.68 3.76 19.85
C PHE A 94 4.15 2.90 21.02
N LYS A 95 4.94 1.87 20.72
CA LYS A 95 5.68 1.07 21.71
C LYS A 95 7.18 1.26 21.46
N PRO A 96 7.97 1.68 22.46
CA PRO A 96 9.42 1.63 22.35
C PRO A 96 9.88 0.20 22.07
N LEU A 97 10.84 0.04 21.17
CA LEU A 97 11.41 -1.26 20.83
C LEU A 97 12.84 -1.36 21.41
N PRO A 98 13.32 -2.58 21.69
CA PRO A 98 14.74 -2.80 21.92
C PRO A 98 15.56 -2.33 20.71
N VAL A 99 16.87 -2.12 20.93
CA VAL A 99 17.80 -1.80 19.84
C VAL A 99 17.65 -2.84 18.73
N LEU A 100 17.29 -2.38 17.56
CA LEU A 100 17.28 -3.22 16.37
C LEU A 100 18.71 -3.41 15.88
N SER A 101 19.10 -4.63 15.61
CA SER A 101 20.40 -4.96 15.05
C SER A 101 20.29 -6.09 14.03
N GLY A 102 21.14 -6.06 13.02
CA GLY A 102 21.19 -7.05 11.96
C GLY A 102 22.53 -7.03 11.23
N PRO A 103 22.68 -7.82 10.16
CA PRO A 103 23.91 -7.84 9.37
C PRO A 103 24.29 -6.47 8.79
N GLY A 104 25.59 -6.16 8.79
CA GLY A 104 26.13 -4.90 8.30
C GLY A 104 25.64 -3.71 9.14
N GLU A 105 25.06 -2.73 8.49
CA GLU A 105 24.55 -1.51 9.15
C GLU A 105 23.04 -1.54 9.38
N CYS A 106 22.42 -2.74 9.36
CA CYS A 106 21.01 -2.88 9.69
C CYS A 106 20.74 -2.56 11.15
N GLY A 107 19.70 -1.76 11.39
CA GLY A 107 19.19 -1.52 12.73
C GLY A 107 18.97 -0.06 13.07
N ALA A 108 18.53 0.16 14.30
CA ALA A 108 18.32 1.49 14.90
C ALA A 108 18.36 1.39 16.42
N THR A 109 18.95 2.37 17.08
CA THR A 109 19.09 2.41 18.55
C THR A 109 17.87 2.98 19.25
N ASP A 110 17.08 3.81 18.57
CA ASP A 110 15.88 4.48 19.10
C ASP A 110 14.68 4.10 18.22
N ALA A 111 14.36 2.80 18.19
CA ALA A 111 13.27 2.26 17.39
C ALA A 111 11.95 2.24 18.16
N VAL A 112 10.87 2.44 17.43
CA VAL A 112 9.50 2.38 17.94
C VAL A 112 8.62 1.54 16.99
N LEU A 113 7.61 0.91 17.53
CA LEU A 113 6.48 0.40 16.76
C LEU A 113 5.39 1.47 16.78
N LEU A 114 5.28 2.23 15.70
CA LEU A 114 4.27 3.27 15.52
C LEU A 114 2.92 2.61 15.23
N ASP A 115 1.98 2.79 16.13
CA ASP A 115 0.65 2.18 16.06
C ASP A 115 -0.37 3.10 15.40
N SER A 116 -0.46 4.34 15.88
CA SER A 116 -1.39 5.33 15.34
C SER A 116 -0.89 6.76 15.49
N VAL A 117 -1.41 7.66 14.66
CA VAL A 117 -1.15 9.11 14.72
C VAL A 117 -2.36 9.80 15.33
N LEU A 118 -2.14 10.66 16.33
CA LEU A 118 -3.18 11.45 16.98
C LEU A 118 -3.45 12.71 16.15
N LEU A 119 -4.65 12.88 15.62
CA LEU A 119 -4.99 13.98 14.71
C LEU A 119 -5.35 15.26 15.45
N ASP A 120 -6.17 15.16 16.50
CA ASP A 120 -6.75 16.28 17.28
C ASP A 120 -6.75 16.04 18.79
N GLY A 121 -5.89 15.13 19.26
CA GLY A 121 -5.79 14.72 20.67
C GLY A 121 -6.83 13.66 21.10
N GLN A 122 -7.90 13.43 20.33
CA GLN A 122 -8.90 12.39 20.59
C GLN A 122 -9.08 11.41 19.44
N THR A 123 -8.97 11.89 18.21
CA THR A 123 -9.10 11.06 17.02
C THR A 123 -7.74 10.49 16.65
N ALA A 124 -7.66 9.17 16.45
CA ALA A 124 -6.45 8.49 16.02
C ALA A 124 -6.62 7.89 14.62
N ALA A 125 -5.56 8.00 13.81
CA ALA A 125 -5.42 7.32 12.53
C ALA A 125 -4.39 6.19 12.67
N PRO A 126 -4.82 4.91 12.80
CA PRO A 126 -3.91 3.78 12.90
C PRO A 126 -3.13 3.58 11.61
N LEU A 127 -1.88 3.12 11.74
CA LEU A 127 -1.12 2.51 10.65
C LEU A 127 -1.48 1.02 10.60
N THR A 128 -1.79 0.51 9.44
CA THR A 128 -2.19 -0.90 9.28
C THR A 128 -1.33 -1.56 8.19
N PRO A 129 -0.45 -2.52 8.58
CA PRO A 129 -0.06 -2.87 9.95
C PRO A 129 0.72 -1.73 10.65
N PRO A 130 0.94 -1.80 11.99
CA PRO A 130 1.83 -0.88 12.70
C PRO A 130 3.24 -0.89 12.10
N ALA A 131 3.92 0.26 12.10
CA ALA A 131 5.20 0.45 11.45
C ALA A 131 6.37 0.42 12.42
N THR A 132 7.38 -0.41 12.17
CA THR A 132 8.65 -0.40 12.90
C THR A 132 9.58 0.65 12.28
N LEU A 133 9.87 1.71 13.01
CA LEU A 133 10.63 2.87 12.54
C LEU A 133 11.61 3.34 13.62
N ARG A 134 12.69 4.01 13.21
CA ARG A 134 13.43 4.85 14.15
C ARG A 134 12.55 6.03 14.57
N CYS A 135 12.75 6.53 15.76
CA CYS A 135 11.87 7.56 16.34
C CYS A 135 11.74 8.80 15.46
N THR A 136 12.83 9.30 14.87
CA THR A 136 12.81 10.48 14.00
C THR A 136 12.00 10.27 12.72
N MET A 137 12.02 9.06 12.16
CA MET A 137 11.17 8.72 11.00
C MET A 137 9.70 8.61 11.41
N ALA A 138 9.42 8.02 12.58
CA ALA A 138 8.06 7.96 13.13
C ALA A 138 7.49 9.35 13.41
N GLU A 139 8.30 10.28 13.94
CA GLU A 139 7.92 11.68 14.15
C GLU A 139 7.58 12.37 12.82
N ALA A 140 8.44 12.24 11.81
CA ALA A 140 8.20 12.82 10.47
C ALA A 140 6.93 12.28 9.79
N VAL A 141 6.67 10.97 9.93
CA VAL A 141 5.43 10.35 9.44
C VAL A 141 4.21 10.90 10.18
N ALA A 142 4.29 11.00 11.52
CA ALA A 142 3.18 11.52 12.32
C ALA A 142 2.87 12.98 11.96
N ASP A 143 3.87 13.82 11.78
CA ASP A 143 3.70 15.22 11.36
C ASP A 143 3.09 15.31 9.96
N TRP A 144 3.58 14.53 9.00
CA TRP A 144 3.00 14.47 7.65
C TRP A 144 1.52 14.05 7.67
N VAL A 145 1.19 13.00 8.42
CA VAL A 145 -0.19 12.52 8.53
C VAL A 145 -1.11 13.57 9.14
N ARG A 146 -0.67 14.27 10.18
CA ARG A 146 -1.45 15.28 10.89
C ARG A 146 -1.63 16.57 10.08
N GLU A 147 -0.55 17.06 9.53
CA GLU A 147 -0.50 18.41 8.96
C GLU A 147 -0.86 18.47 7.47
N ASP A 148 -0.69 17.36 6.75
CA ASP A 148 -0.95 17.32 5.32
C ASP A 148 -2.02 16.31 4.92
N VAL A 149 -1.88 15.03 5.35
CA VAL A 149 -2.77 13.96 4.90
C VAL A 149 -4.19 14.13 5.46
N ALA A 150 -4.32 14.38 6.76
CA ALA A 150 -5.64 14.51 7.38
C ALA A 150 -6.42 15.73 6.87
N PRO A 151 -5.82 16.93 6.71
CA PRO A 151 -6.51 18.06 6.07
C PRO A 151 -6.87 17.81 4.61
N ALA A 152 -6.04 17.08 3.86
CA ALA A 152 -6.33 16.73 2.48
C ALA A 152 -7.48 15.72 2.37
N ALA A 153 -7.58 14.77 3.31
CA ALA A 153 -8.72 13.86 3.40
C ALA A 153 -10.03 14.59 3.66
N LEU A 154 -10.04 15.57 4.57
CA LEU A 154 -11.21 16.41 4.83
C LEU A 154 -11.69 17.17 3.59
N LYS A 155 -10.78 17.63 2.73
CA LYS A 155 -11.12 18.30 1.46
C LYS A 155 -11.81 17.36 0.45
N LEU A 156 -11.64 16.04 0.61
CA LEU A 156 -12.37 15.02 -0.15
C LEU A 156 -13.77 14.72 0.42
N GLY A 157 -14.15 15.39 1.52
CA GLY A 157 -15.46 15.25 2.14
C GLY A 157 -15.56 14.17 3.22
N SER A 158 -14.45 13.51 3.58
CA SER A 158 -14.46 12.50 4.64
C SER A 158 -13.16 12.55 5.48
N PRO A 159 -13.25 12.49 6.81
CA PRO A 159 -12.07 12.47 7.67
C PRO A 159 -11.16 11.28 7.42
N LEU A 160 -9.86 11.47 7.67
CA LEU A 160 -8.89 10.38 7.71
C LEU A 160 -9.23 9.38 8.81
N ARG A 161 -9.22 8.08 8.49
CA ARG A 161 -9.48 6.98 9.44
C ARG A 161 -8.26 6.08 9.65
N GLY A 162 -7.28 6.10 8.77
CA GLY A 162 -6.05 5.32 8.90
C GLY A 162 -5.14 5.41 7.69
N VAL A 163 -3.92 4.89 7.86
CA VAL A 163 -2.88 4.82 6.83
C VAL A 163 -2.59 3.36 6.52
N ASP A 164 -2.56 3.00 5.25
CA ASP A 164 -2.21 1.65 4.78
C ASP A 164 -0.69 1.56 4.62
N ASN A 165 -0.02 1.01 5.64
CA ASN A 165 1.42 0.74 5.64
C ASN A 165 1.70 -0.51 4.81
N PHE A 166 2.57 -0.39 3.81
CA PHE A 166 2.95 -1.49 2.94
C PHE A 166 4.20 -2.22 3.44
N ASP A 167 5.24 -1.45 3.84
CA ASP A 167 6.50 -1.97 4.38
C ASP A 167 7.16 -0.94 5.29
N SER A 168 7.91 -1.38 6.29
CA SER A 168 8.66 -0.52 7.20
C SER A 168 10.07 -1.07 7.44
N TYR A 169 10.44 -1.54 8.63
CA TYR A 169 11.75 -2.11 8.88
C TYR A 169 11.90 -3.49 8.25
N GLU A 170 12.88 -3.62 7.36
CA GLU A 170 13.36 -4.88 6.83
C GLU A 170 14.85 -4.79 6.51
N CYS A 171 15.65 -5.67 7.13
CA CYS A 171 17.10 -5.69 6.88
C CYS A 171 17.40 -6.27 5.49
N ARG A 172 17.47 -5.42 4.48
CA ARG A 172 17.68 -5.79 3.08
C ARG A 172 18.43 -4.72 2.28
N GLY A 173 19.03 -5.12 1.17
CA GLY A 173 19.50 -4.18 0.16
C GLY A 173 18.37 -3.48 -0.59
N ARG A 174 18.68 -2.40 -1.29
CA ARG A 174 17.71 -1.65 -2.12
C ARG A 174 17.05 -2.59 -3.12
N ASN A 175 15.74 -2.41 -3.27
CA ASN A 175 14.89 -3.18 -4.19
C ASN A 175 15.04 -4.70 -4.04
N ARG A 176 15.45 -5.18 -2.85
CA ARG A 176 15.73 -6.61 -2.55
C ARG A 176 16.79 -7.23 -3.46
N VAL A 177 17.60 -6.40 -4.15
CA VAL A 177 18.66 -6.85 -5.04
C VAL A 177 19.85 -7.33 -4.21
N ARG A 178 20.33 -8.54 -4.49
CA ARG A 178 21.49 -9.13 -3.81
C ARG A 178 22.74 -8.32 -4.09
N GLY A 179 23.47 -7.91 -3.05
CA GLY A 179 24.69 -7.11 -3.18
C GLY A 179 24.46 -5.61 -3.39
N ALA A 180 23.21 -5.16 -3.47
CA ALA A 180 22.91 -3.73 -3.48
C ALA A 180 23.27 -3.07 -2.13
N THR A 181 23.45 -1.75 -2.16
CA THR A 181 23.61 -0.94 -0.94
C THR A 181 22.43 -1.13 0.00
N LEU A 182 22.65 -0.99 1.31
CA LEU A 182 21.62 -1.13 2.32
C LEU A 182 20.46 -0.16 2.04
N SER A 183 19.24 -0.66 2.10
CA SER A 183 18.01 0.16 2.04
C SER A 183 17.82 0.97 3.32
N GLU A 184 17.15 2.11 3.24
CA GLU A 184 16.73 2.87 4.42
C GLU A 184 15.70 2.10 5.28
N HIS A 185 14.97 1.14 4.71
CA HIS A 185 14.20 0.17 5.50
C HIS A 185 15.09 -0.61 6.46
N GLY A 186 16.28 -1.02 6.03
CA GLY A 186 17.24 -1.71 6.89
C GLY A 186 17.78 -0.85 8.06
N ARG A 187 17.61 0.46 7.99
CA ARG A 187 17.95 1.41 9.06
C ARG A 187 16.72 1.85 9.88
N ALA A 188 15.56 1.23 9.66
CA ALA A 188 14.25 1.67 10.17
C ALA A 188 13.95 3.15 9.86
N ASN A 189 14.47 3.65 8.73
CA ASN A 189 14.44 5.04 8.31
C ASN A 189 13.56 5.28 7.08
N ALA A 190 12.70 4.32 6.74
CA ALA A 190 11.79 4.36 5.61
C ALA A 190 10.43 3.78 5.94
N LEU A 191 9.40 4.27 5.24
CA LEU A 191 8.03 3.77 5.25
C LEU A 191 7.51 3.71 3.82
N ASP A 192 6.92 2.59 3.46
CA ASP A 192 6.16 2.43 2.22
C ASP A 192 4.66 2.59 2.51
N VAL A 193 4.01 3.53 1.84
CA VAL A 193 2.59 3.83 2.04
C VAL A 193 1.81 3.46 0.77
N ARG A 194 0.81 2.59 0.92
CA ARG A 194 -0.07 2.22 -0.20
C ARG A 194 -1.20 3.20 -0.38
N GLY A 195 -1.78 3.69 0.73
CA GLY A 195 -2.93 4.58 0.67
C GLY A 195 -3.44 5.01 2.04
N ILE A 196 -4.62 5.60 2.03
CA ILE A 196 -5.32 6.05 3.23
C ILE A 196 -6.74 5.50 3.26
N ARG A 197 -7.25 5.28 4.48
CA ARG A 197 -8.66 4.97 4.73
C ARG A 197 -9.39 6.23 5.15
N LEU A 198 -10.58 6.42 4.61
CA LEU A 198 -11.49 7.48 5.01
C LEU A 198 -12.58 6.96 5.97
N ALA A 199 -13.21 7.85 6.71
CA ALA A 199 -14.28 7.52 7.67
C ALA A 199 -15.53 6.96 6.98
N ASN A 200 -15.76 7.30 5.71
CA ASN A 200 -16.84 6.74 4.88
C ASN A 200 -16.57 5.28 4.43
N GLY A 201 -15.42 4.70 4.81
CA GLY A 201 -15.02 3.33 4.45
C GLY A 201 -14.22 3.23 3.15
N GLU A 202 -14.06 4.32 2.41
CA GLU A 202 -13.29 4.34 1.17
C GLU A 202 -11.79 4.16 1.45
N MET A 203 -11.13 3.36 0.61
CA MET A 203 -9.68 3.22 0.56
C MET A 203 -9.15 3.95 -0.67
N LEU A 204 -8.41 5.03 -0.45
CA LEU A 204 -7.75 5.79 -1.51
C LEU A 204 -6.29 5.36 -1.63
N ARG A 205 -5.94 4.72 -2.73
CA ARG A 205 -4.54 4.39 -3.04
C ARG A 205 -3.84 5.60 -3.62
N LEU A 206 -2.63 5.87 -3.14
CA LEU A 206 -1.81 6.99 -3.61
C LEU A 206 -1.41 6.85 -5.10
N THR A 207 -1.33 5.61 -5.58
CA THR A 207 -0.93 5.28 -6.95
C THR A 207 -2.11 5.03 -7.90
N ASP A 208 -3.35 5.03 -7.39
CA ASP A 208 -4.54 4.80 -8.21
C ASP A 208 -4.78 5.98 -9.17
N VAL A 209 -4.66 5.72 -10.46
CA VAL A 209 -4.88 6.72 -11.51
C VAL A 209 -6.32 7.26 -11.54
N ASN A 210 -7.29 6.50 -11.02
CA ASN A 210 -8.70 6.91 -10.96
C ASN A 210 -9.02 7.80 -9.75
N ALA A 211 -8.17 7.81 -8.73
CA ALA A 211 -8.30 8.77 -7.62
C ALA A 211 -8.04 10.19 -8.11
N ALA A 212 -8.70 11.18 -7.49
CA ALA A 212 -8.60 12.58 -7.90
C ALA A 212 -7.15 13.04 -8.05
N LYS A 213 -6.75 13.45 -9.27
CA LYS A 213 -5.37 13.86 -9.59
C LYS A 213 -4.88 14.97 -8.67
N ALA A 214 -5.70 16.01 -8.46
CA ALA A 214 -5.34 17.14 -7.61
C ALA A 214 -5.02 16.71 -6.16
N TRP A 215 -5.73 15.71 -5.63
CA TRP A 215 -5.43 15.14 -4.32
C TRP A 215 -4.09 14.41 -4.34
N ARG A 216 -3.81 13.56 -5.33
CA ARG A 216 -2.53 12.83 -5.45
C ARG A 216 -1.35 13.80 -5.64
N GLU A 217 -1.52 14.88 -6.38
CA GLU A 217 -0.52 15.94 -6.50
C GLU A 217 -0.27 16.67 -5.17
N THR A 218 -1.34 16.91 -4.39
CA THR A 218 -1.20 17.47 -3.04
C THR A 218 -0.41 16.52 -2.14
N MET A 219 -0.69 15.21 -2.18
CA MET A 219 0.06 14.21 -1.42
C MET A 219 1.53 14.15 -1.85
N ARG A 220 1.79 14.14 -3.16
CA ARG A 220 3.16 14.21 -3.70
C ARG A 220 3.90 15.45 -3.23
N ALA A 221 3.31 16.62 -3.37
CA ALA A 221 3.94 17.88 -3.00
C ALA A 221 4.30 17.93 -1.51
N SER A 222 3.37 17.49 -0.63
CA SER A 222 3.60 17.46 0.81
C SER A 222 4.68 16.45 1.21
N ALA A 223 4.66 15.25 0.64
CA ALA A 223 5.67 14.23 0.89
C ALA A 223 7.06 14.70 0.46
N CYS A 224 7.20 15.25 -0.76
CA CYS A 224 8.47 15.76 -1.27
C CYS A 224 9.02 16.95 -0.47
N ALA A 225 8.16 17.74 0.16
CA ALA A 225 8.60 18.81 1.04
C ALA A 225 9.22 18.28 2.34
N ARG A 226 8.69 17.20 2.90
CA ARG A 226 9.08 16.66 4.21
C ARG A 226 10.20 15.62 4.14
N PHE A 227 10.11 14.66 3.23
CA PHE A 227 11.03 13.53 3.17
C PHE A 227 12.26 13.81 2.30
N SER A 228 13.34 13.09 2.55
CA SER A 228 14.58 13.19 1.77
C SER A 228 14.49 12.42 0.45
N THR A 229 13.79 11.27 0.48
CA THR A 229 13.46 10.50 -0.71
C THR A 229 11.96 10.24 -0.76
N VAL A 230 11.38 10.47 -1.92
CA VAL A 230 10.02 10.05 -2.26
C VAL A 230 10.09 9.35 -3.62
N LEU A 231 9.74 8.05 -3.64
CA LEU A 231 9.65 7.27 -4.86
C LEU A 231 8.24 6.73 -5.02
N GLY A 232 7.73 6.79 -6.24
CA GLY A 232 6.41 6.29 -6.60
C GLY A 232 6.40 5.83 -8.06
N PRO A 233 5.24 5.69 -8.69
CA PRO A 233 5.13 5.31 -10.09
C PRO A 233 6.04 6.16 -10.98
N GLY A 234 6.78 5.48 -11.87
CA GLY A 234 7.70 6.13 -12.81
C GLY A 234 9.10 6.36 -12.31
N SER A 235 9.42 6.03 -11.04
CA SER A 235 10.79 6.19 -10.50
C SER A 235 11.75 5.11 -10.99
N ASP A 236 11.57 3.88 -10.59
CA ASP A 236 12.51 2.78 -10.87
C ASP A 236 11.82 1.44 -11.18
N GLY A 237 10.49 1.46 -11.35
CA GLY A 237 9.67 0.28 -11.63
C GLY A 237 9.38 -0.62 -10.43
N ASN A 238 9.93 -0.33 -9.25
CA ASN A 238 9.66 -1.09 -8.03
C ASN A 238 8.62 -0.41 -7.13
N HIS A 239 8.22 0.83 -7.45
CA HIS A 239 7.32 1.67 -6.65
C HIS A 239 6.02 2.00 -7.40
N GLU A 240 5.52 1.05 -8.23
CA GLU A 240 4.32 1.29 -9.05
C GLU A 240 3.00 1.19 -8.26
N ASP A 241 2.99 0.52 -7.10
CA ASP A 241 1.79 0.24 -6.29
C ASP A 241 1.82 0.83 -4.87
N HIS A 242 2.89 1.53 -4.51
CA HIS A 242 3.08 2.22 -3.22
C HIS A 242 3.99 3.44 -3.37
N ILE A 243 4.08 4.24 -2.32
CA ILE A 243 4.99 5.39 -2.24
C ILE A 243 6.00 5.14 -1.14
N HIS A 244 7.27 5.08 -1.51
CA HIS A 244 8.39 5.03 -0.58
C HIS A 244 8.73 6.41 -0.04
N LEU A 245 8.90 6.51 1.27
CA LEU A 245 9.28 7.72 2.01
C LEU A 245 10.49 7.41 2.88
N ASP A 246 11.54 8.22 2.82
CA ASP A 246 12.68 8.07 3.73
C ASP A 246 13.32 9.41 4.16
N LEU A 247 14.14 9.34 5.20
CA LEU A 247 14.94 10.45 5.71
C LEU A 247 16.43 10.19 5.50
N ALA A 248 16.82 9.62 4.35
CA ALA A 248 18.23 9.40 4.02
C ALA A 248 19.04 10.70 4.11
N GLU A 249 20.12 10.66 4.86
CA GLU A 249 21.07 11.76 4.92
C GLU A 249 21.95 11.76 3.66
N ARG A 250 22.01 12.89 2.97
CA ARG A 250 22.81 13.07 1.77
C ARG A 250 23.68 14.29 1.86
N ARG A 251 24.88 14.19 1.27
CA ARG A 251 25.79 15.32 1.19
C ARG A 251 25.10 16.51 0.51
N GLY A 252 25.14 17.68 1.16
CA GLY A 252 24.50 18.89 0.65
C GLY A 252 22.98 18.96 0.80
N GLY A 253 22.35 18.04 1.54
CA GLY A 253 20.91 18.05 1.78
C GLY A 253 20.07 17.75 0.54
N TYR A 254 20.64 17.08 -0.46
CA TYR A 254 19.95 16.73 -1.71
C TYR A 254 18.74 15.81 -1.43
N LYS A 255 17.60 16.16 -2.02
CA LYS A 255 16.34 15.39 -1.96
C LYS A 255 16.03 14.75 -3.31
N THR A 256 15.42 13.58 -3.29
CA THR A 256 14.89 12.88 -4.46
C THR A 256 13.38 12.84 -4.38
N CYS A 257 12.69 13.29 -5.43
CA CYS A 257 11.24 13.23 -5.49
C CYS A 257 10.82 12.77 -6.89
N GLU A 258 10.64 11.46 -7.02
CA GLU A 258 10.30 10.79 -8.28
C GLU A 258 8.98 10.04 -8.10
N TRP A 259 7.89 10.70 -8.43
CA TRP A 259 6.54 10.16 -8.37
C TRP A 259 5.68 10.81 -9.45
N ASP A 260 5.38 10.06 -10.50
CA ASP A 260 4.48 10.49 -11.58
C ASP A 260 3.04 10.34 -11.16
N VAL A 261 2.32 11.46 -11.11
CA VAL A 261 0.87 11.48 -10.88
C VAL A 261 0.16 11.34 -12.23
N ARG A 262 0.07 10.10 -12.72
CA ARG A 262 -0.51 9.76 -14.03
C ARG A 262 -2.03 9.97 -14.05
N GLU A 263 -2.57 10.24 -15.22
CA GLU A 263 -4.02 10.23 -15.46
C GLU A 263 -4.48 8.86 -16.00
N PRO A 264 -5.77 8.51 -15.83
CA PRO A 264 -6.32 7.35 -16.50
C PRO A 264 -6.10 7.48 -18.01
N VAL A 265 -5.63 6.42 -18.64
CA VAL A 265 -5.61 6.36 -20.10
C VAL A 265 -7.06 6.44 -20.55
N LYS A 266 -7.45 7.56 -21.18
CA LYS A 266 -8.74 7.63 -21.86
C LYS A 266 -8.74 6.53 -22.89
N GLN A 267 -9.55 5.49 -22.68
CA GLN A 267 -9.81 4.54 -23.75
C GLN A 267 -10.31 5.39 -24.90
N ALA A 268 -9.58 5.37 -26.03
CA ALA A 268 -10.06 5.97 -27.25
C ALA A 268 -11.48 5.42 -27.42
N GLU A 269 -12.46 6.31 -27.41
CA GLU A 269 -13.83 5.97 -27.71
C GLU A 269 -13.74 5.13 -28.98
N LYS A 270 -14.12 3.86 -28.85
CA LYS A 270 -14.22 2.97 -30.00
C LYS A 270 -15.29 3.65 -30.84
N SER A 271 -14.86 4.49 -31.78
CA SER A 271 -15.74 5.04 -32.77
C SER A 271 -16.38 3.81 -33.43
N GLU A 272 -17.62 3.53 -33.07
CA GLU A 272 -18.41 2.57 -33.83
C GLU A 272 -18.33 3.04 -35.27
N PRO A 273 -17.88 2.20 -36.20
CA PRO A 273 -17.90 2.59 -37.58
C PRO A 273 -19.37 2.88 -37.90
N SER A 274 -19.68 4.14 -38.16
CA SER A 274 -20.98 4.52 -38.73
C SER A 274 -21.20 3.62 -39.96
N VAL A 275 -22.13 2.68 -39.84
CA VAL A 275 -22.55 1.85 -40.95
C VAL A 275 -23.29 2.77 -41.89
N GLU A 276 -22.55 3.44 -42.75
CA GLU A 276 -23.10 4.08 -43.92
C GLU A 276 -23.59 2.96 -44.82
N SER A 277 -24.91 2.84 -44.93
CA SER A 277 -25.59 1.88 -45.78
C SER A 277 -25.29 2.19 -47.25
N GLY A 278 -24.06 1.93 -47.66
CA GLY A 278 -23.64 1.90 -49.04
C GLY A 278 -23.69 0.46 -49.53
N SER A 279 -24.65 0.15 -50.38
CA SER A 279 -24.75 -1.11 -51.13
C SER A 279 -23.47 -1.30 -51.98
N ALA A 280 -22.41 -1.82 -51.38
CA ALA A 280 -21.19 -2.19 -52.05
C ALA A 280 -21.31 -3.67 -52.49
N LYS A 281 -21.28 -3.85 -53.80
CA LYS A 281 -21.18 -5.09 -54.53
C LYS A 281 -20.10 -5.98 -53.91
N LEU A 282 -20.49 -7.18 -53.47
CA LEU A 282 -19.58 -8.23 -52.97
C LEU A 282 -18.57 -8.57 -54.08
N GLU A 283 -17.38 -8.07 -53.98
CA GLU A 283 -16.23 -8.53 -54.77
C GLU A 283 -15.66 -9.76 -54.06
N GLU A 284 -15.65 -10.87 -54.74
CA GLU A 284 -15.24 -12.19 -54.29
C GLU A 284 -13.74 -12.16 -53.95
N ILE A 285 -13.40 -12.25 -52.64
CA ILE A 285 -12.01 -12.29 -52.19
C ILE A 285 -11.42 -13.66 -52.55
N PRO A 286 -10.36 -13.74 -53.38
CA PRO A 286 -9.74 -15.01 -53.72
C PRO A 286 -9.15 -15.70 -52.50
N LEU A 287 -9.50 -16.94 -52.27
CA LEU A 287 -8.92 -17.76 -51.20
C LEU A 287 -7.39 -17.91 -51.37
N PRO A 288 -6.61 -17.82 -50.29
CA PRO A 288 -5.16 -18.02 -50.36
C PRO A 288 -4.85 -19.44 -50.88
N ARG A 289 -3.93 -19.52 -51.82
CA ARG A 289 -3.45 -20.80 -52.36
C ARG A 289 -2.83 -21.66 -51.26
N PRO A 290 -3.12 -22.98 -51.20
CA PRO A 290 -2.48 -23.85 -50.21
C PRO A 290 -0.96 -23.86 -50.39
N ARG A 291 -0.24 -23.84 -49.28
CA ARG A 291 1.23 -23.96 -49.31
C ARG A 291 1.63 -25.30 -49.91
N PRO A 292 2.67 -25.36 -50.74
CA PRO A 292 3.20 -26.63 -51.17
C PRO A 292 3.72 -27.43 -49.98
N VAL A 293 3.31 -28.71 -49.91
CA VAL A 293 3.84 -29.66 -48.92
C VAL A 293 5.30 -29.90 -49.24
N ALA A 294 6.19 -29.67 -48.28
CA ALA A 294 7.61 -29.98 -48.43
C ALA A 294 7.76 -31.49 -48.70
N ASN A 295 8.47 -31.84 -49.76
CA ASN A 295 8.77 -33.24 -50.10
C ASN A 295 9.78 -33.78 -49.06
N ALA A 296 9.63 -35.08 -48.71
CA ALA A 296 10.48 -35.78 -47.73
C ALA A 296 12.01 -35.69 -48.02
N ALA A 297 12.41 -35.26 -49.21
CA ALA A 297 13.81 -35.01 -49.58
C ALA A 297 14.43 -33.77 -48.94
N ASP A 298 13.61 -32.75 -48.61
CA ASP A 298 14.09 -31.50 -47.98
C ASP A 298 14.37 -31.66 -46.49
N GLU A 299 13.63 -32.53 -45.78
CA GLU A 299 13.87 -32.81 -44.35
C GLU A 299 15.18 -33.55 -44.11
N ALA A 300 15.62 -34.37 -45.02
CA ALA A 300 16.91 -35.09 -44.91
C ALA A 300 18.13 -34.14 -44.99
N GLN A 301 18.02 -33.09 -45.82
CA GLN A 301 19.12 -32.09 -45.95
C GLN A 301 19.26 -31.16 -44.73
N VAL A 302 18.16 -30.84 -44.05
CA VAL A 302 18.16 -30.01 -42.83
C VAL A 302 18.72 -30.80 -41.64
N ARG A 303 18.42 -32.10 -41.52
CA ARG A 303 18.99 -33.00 -40.49
C ARG A 303 20.49 -33.19 -40.67
N GLY A 304 20.98 -33.34 -41.92
CA GLY A 304 22.44 -33.47 -42.20
C GLY A 304 23.28 -32.25 -41.83
N LYS A 305 22.74 -31.05 -41.96
CA LYS A 305 23.40 -29.80 -41.60
C LYS A 305 23.45 -29.58 -40.09
N ARG A 306 22.44 -30.01 -39.31
CA ARG A 306 22.45 -29.90 -37.82
C ARG A 306 23.42 -30.91 -37.17
N ALA A 307 23.59 -32.08 -37.73
CA ALA A 307 24.55 -33.07 -37.18
C ALA A 307 26.02 -32.66 -37.40
N ARG A 308 26.36 -31.93 -38.46
CA ARG A 308 27.71 -31.44 -38.70
C ARG A 308 28.10 -30.23 -37.80
N SER A 309 27.14 -29.44 -37.31
CA SER A 309 27.42 -28.29 -36.46
C SER A 309 27.67 -28.65 -34.99
N GLN A 310 27.36 -29.87 -34.56
CA GLN A 310 27.61 -30.33 -33.17
C GLN A 310 28.92 -31.09 -32.99
N LEU A 311 29.67 -31.35 -34.05
CA LEU A 311 30.97 -32.03 -33.97
C LEU A 311 32.18 -31.09 -33.98
N ILE A 312 31.95 -29.76 -33.95
CA ILE A 312 33.03 -28.72 -33.91
C ILE A 312 32.72 -27.78 -32.78
N ARG A 313 32.66 -28.33 -31.56
CA ARG A 313 32.82 -27.56 -30.30
C ARG A 313 33.45 -28.48 -29.26
#